data_9cfd3ea98fe1ba286debc2578a56ad9c
#
_entry.id   9cfd3ea98fe1ba286debc2578a56ad9c
#
_cell.length_a   1.000
_cell.length_b   1.000
_cell.length_c   1.000
_cell.angle_alpha   90.00
_cell.angle_beta   90.00
_cell.angle_gamma   90.00
#
_symmetry.space_group_name_H-M   'P 1'
#
loop_
_entity.id
_entity.type
_entity.pdbx_description
1 polymer ?
#
loop_
_entity_poly.entity_id
_entity_poly.type
_entity_poly.pdbx_seq_one_letter_code
_entity_poly.pdbx_strand_id
1 'polypeptide(L)'
;MYEAKENNGNVIEAVDLVKRFGNFVANDRLTFSVQRGEIFGFLGANGAGKTTAIRILCGLSKPTSGQIRVAGYDVYTRTEKIKQRIGYMSQRFSLYEDLTVWENFRFFGGIYRMKSALIRERADQMLGRLGILELSDAVIASLPPGIRQKLAFSVAILHKPEIVFLDEPTGGVDPVTRRQFWEMIYEAAATGITVFVTTHYMDEAEYCNRVSIMVDGKIEALDTPEQLKKTYNAGSMNDVFLKLARRNEEQMKE
;
A
#
# COMPACT_ATOMS: atom_id res chain seq x y z
N MET A 1 -30.63 7.42 -8.50
CA MET A 1 -30.44 7.95 -7.13
C MET A 1 -30.02 6.73 -6.29
N TYR A 2 -28.71 6.46 -6.18
CA TYR A 2 -28.21 5.36 -5.33
C TYR A 2 -27.89 5.95 -3.97
N GLU A 3 -28.70 5.59 -2.99
CA GLU A 3 -28.50 5.91 -1.60
C GLU A 3 -27.13 5.41 -1.13
N ALA A 4 -26.39 6.30 -0.47
CA ALA A 4 -25.18 5.93 0.25
C ALA A 4 -25.58 4.96 1.38
N LYS A 5 -25.35 3.66 1.18
CA LYS A 5 -25.36 2.70 2.29
C LYS A 5 -24.39 3.18 3.34
N GLU A 6 -24.81 3.18 4.58
CA GLU A 6 -24.05 3.52 5.77
C GLU A 6 -22.62 2.99 5.69
N ASN A 7 -21.70 3.91 5.88
CA ASN A 7 -20.27 3.65 5.82
C ASN A 7 -19.91 2.85 7.09
N ASN A 8 -19.83 1.53 6.98
CA ASN A 8 -19.47 0.58 8.06
C ASN A 8 -18.02 0.76 8.56
N GLY A 9 -17.46 1.96 8.49
CA GLY A 9 -16.07 2.23 8.87
C GLY A 9 -15.04 1.83 7.81
N ASN A 10 -15.45 1.19 6.70
CA ASN A 10 -14.56 0.78 5.64
C ASN A 10 -14.14 1.97 4.76
N VAL A 11 -12.85 2.06 4.45
CA VAL A 11 -12.29 3.05 3.53
C VAL A 11 -11.96 2.46 2.17
N ILE A 12 -11.83 1.12 2.08
CA ILE A 12 -11.71 0.37 0.83
C ILE A 12 -12.76 -0.73 0.85
N GLU A 13 -13.47 -0.87 -0.26
CA GLU A 13 -14.42 -1.96 -0.50
C GLU A 13 -14.22 -2.46 -1.92
N ALA A 14 -13.94 -3.73 -2.07
CA ALA A 14 -13.85 -4.42 -3.35
C ALA A 14 -14.74 -5.66 -3.30
N VAL A 15 -15.66 -5.76 -4.26
CA VAL A 15 -16.54 -6.91 -4.44
C VAL A 15 -16.39 -7.41 -5.87
N ASP A 16 -15.96 -8.66 -6.00
CA ASP A 16 -15.75 -9.34 -7.29
C ASP A 16 -14.84 -8.55 -8.25
N LEU A 17 -13.77 -7.92 -7.73
CA LEU A 17 -12.81 -7.19 -8.54
C LEU A 17 -12.12 -8.14 -9.51
N VAL A 18 -12.31 -7.88 -10.81
CA VAL A 18 -11.65 -8.62 -11.89
C VAL A 18 -10.77 -7.65 -12.71
N LYS A 19 -9.55 -8.11 -13.02
CA LYS A 19 -8.69 -7.47 -14.03
C LYS A 19 -8.15 -8.48 -15.01
N ARG A 20 -8.42 -8.23 -16.30
CA ARG A 20 -7.92 -9.02 -17.42
C ARG A 20 -7.02 -8.18 -18.33
N PHE A 21 -6.02 -8.81 -18.89
CA PHE A 21 -5.17 -8.30 -19.97
C PHE A 21 -5.22 -9.33 -21.12
N GLY A 22 -6.10 -9.10 -22.10
CA GLY A 22 -6.41 -10.12 -23.08
C GLY A 22 -6.99 -11.37 -22.41
N ASN A 23 -6.37 -12.52 -22.62
CA ASN A 23 -6.75 -13.78 -22.01
C ASN A 23 -6.19 -14.00 -20.59
N PHE A 24 -5.21 -13.20 -20.17
CA PHE A 24 -4.61 -13.31 -18.85
C PHE A 24 -5.46 -12.62 -17.79
N VAL A 25 -5.80 -13.35 -16.71
CA VAL A 25 -6.56 -12.85 -15.57
C VAL A 25 -5.58 -12.52 -14.44
N ALA A 26 -5.30 -11.23 -14.24
CA ALA A 26 -4.37 -10.77 -13.21
C ALA A 26 -5.01 -10.70 -11.81
N ASN A 27 -6.31 -10.41 -11.75
CA ASN A 27 -7.12 -10.48 -10.53
C ASN A 27 -8.44 -11.16 -10.88
N ASP A 28 -8.80 -12.20 -10.12
CA ASP A 28 -10.00 -12.99 -10.34
C ASP A 28 -10.95 -12.90 -9.14
N ARG A 29 -11.96 -12.05 -9.25
CA ARG A 29 -13.05 -11.85 -8.28
C ARG A 29 -12.58 -11.58 -6.85
N LEU A 30 -11.62 -10.68 -6.69
CA LEU A 30 -11.14 -10.28 -5.37
C LEU A 30 -12.26 -9.59 -4.59
N THR A 31 -12.59 -10.13 -3.40
CA THR A 31 -13.57 -9.54 -2.48
C THR A 31 -12.94 -9.33 -1.12
N PHE A 32 -12.83 -8.07 -0.71
CA PHE A 32 -12.27 -7.68 0.58
C PHE A 32 -12.68 -6.25 0.96
N SER A 33 -12.49 -5.93 2.24
CA SER A 33 -12.67 -4.57 2.77
C SER A 33 -11.53 -4.20 3.71
N VAL A 34 -11.25 -2.89 3.81
CA VAL A 34 -10.23 -2.34 4.72
C VAL A 34 -10.89 -1.27 5.58
N GLN A 35 -10.69 -1.36 6.89
CA GLN A 35 -11.24 -0.42 7.87
C GLN A 35 -10.38 0.84 7.97
N ARG A 36 -10.98 1.94 8.43
CA ARG A 36 -10.25 3.20 8.69
C ARG A 36 -9.21 3.00 9.80
N GLY A 37 -7.97 3.47 9.54
CA GLY A 37 -6.86 3.37 10.49
C GLY A 37 -6.22 1.98 10.57
N GLU A 38 -6.66 1.03 9.77
CA GLU A 38 -6.10 -0.33 9.70
C GLU A 38 -4.78 -0.34 8.93
N ILE A 39 -3.84 -1.17 9.38
CA ILE A 39 -2.68 -1.60 8.57
C ILE A 39 -3.06 -2.93 7.94
N PHE A 40 -3.36 -2.90 6.64
CA PHE A 40 -3.81 -4.06 5.88
C PHE A 40 -2.71 -4.57 4.97
N GLY A 41 -2.29 -5.82 5.18
CA GLY A 41 -1.28 -6.50 4.38
C GLY A 41 -1.90 -7.25 3.18
N PHE A 42 -1.33 -7.06 1.99
CA PHE A 42 -1.72 -7.75 0.77
C PHE A 42 -0.54 -8.61 0.28
N LEU A 43 -0.50 -9.86 0.74
CA LEU A 43 0.62 -10.76 0.62
C LEU A 43 0.50 -11.68 -0.58
N GLY A 44 1.63 -12.14 -1.11
CA GLY A 44 1.67 -13.11 -2.18
C GLY A 44 3.00 -13.11 -2.93
N ALA A 45 3.27 -14.14 -3.71
CA ALA A 45 4.45 -14.23 -4.55
C ALA A 45 4.51 -13.11 -5.61
N ASN A 46 5.67 -12.93 -6.22
CA ASN A 46 5.79 -12.04 -7.37
C ASN A 46 4.92 -12.56 -8.52
N GLY A 47 4.20 -11.65 -9.18
CA GLY A 47 3.23 -12.02 -10.22
C GLY A 47 1.83 -12.41 -9.72
N ALA A 48 1.59 -12.54 -8.41
CA ALA A 48 0.26 -12.91 -7.87
C ALA A 48 -0.85 -11.87 -8.12
N GLY A 49 -0.55 -10.69 -8.69
CA GLY A 49 -1.55 -9.67 -9.02
C GLY A 49 -1.62 -8.50 -8.04
N LYS A 50 -0.77 -8.44 -7.01
CA LYS A 50 -0.77 -7.41 -5.95
C LYS A 50 -0.67 -5.98 -6.49
N THR A 51 0.37 -5.69 -7.28
CA THR A 51 0.57 -4.37 -7.92
C THR A 51 -0.59 -4.00 -8.84
N THR A 52 -1.19 -4.99 -9.53
CA THR A 52 -2.37 -4.75 -10.37
C THR A 52 -3.55 -4.28 -9.54
N ALA A 53 -3.83 -4.94 -8.42
CA ALA A 53 -4.91 -4.55 -7.50
C ALA A 53 -4.66 -3.13 -6.93
N ILE A 54 -3.46 -2.84 -6.40
CA ILE A 54 -3.11 -1.48 -5.92
C ILE A 54 -3.35 -0.42 -7.00
N ARG A 55 -2.89 -0.64 -8.23
CA ARG A 55 -3.07 0.33 -9.33
C ARG A 55 -4.54 0.61 -9.64
N ILE A 56 -5.41 -0.38 -9.46
CA ILE A 56 -6.86 -0.18 -9.59
C ILE A 56 -7.38 0.66 -8.42
N LEU A 57 -7.03 0.32 -7.18
CA LEU A 57 -7.46 1.05 -5.99
C LEU A 57 -6.99 2.50 -6.00
N CYS A 58 -5.80 2.78 -6.53
CA CYS A 58 -5.27 4.13 -6.72
C CYS A 58 -5.90 4.89 -7.91
N GLY A 59 -6.79 4.27 -8.69
CA GLY A 59 -7.36 4.88 -9.88
C GLY A 59 -6.35 5.07 -11.03
N LEU A 60 -5.26 4.29 -11.05
CA LEU A 60 -4.24 4.29 -12.09
C LEU A 60 -4.53 3.27 -13.21
N SER A 61 -5.42 2.30 -12.94
CA SER A 61 -5.88 1.31 -13.91
C SER A 61 -7.37 1.06 -13.71
N LYS A 62 -8.11 0.90 -14.80
CA LYS A 62 -9.52 0.54 -14.70
C LYS A 62 -9.67 -0.97 -14.46
N PRO A 63 -10.55 -1.42 -13.55
CA PRO A 63 -10.91 -2.83 -13.44
C PRO A 63 -11.68 -3.28 -14.69
N THR A 64 -11.73 -4.59 -14.94
CA THR A 64 -12.55 -5.17 -16.00
C THR A 64 -14.00 -5.28 -15.54
N SER A 65 -14.21 -5.70 -14.28
CA SER A 65 -15.54 -5.77 -13.64
C SER A 65 -15.40 -5.73 -12.12
N GLY A 66 -16.53 -5.74 -11.41
CA GLY A 66 -16.63 -5.69 -9.96
C GLY A 66 -17.08 -4.32 -9.45
N GLN A 67 -17.36 -4.23 -8.15
CA GLN A 67 -17.74 -3.00 -7.48
C GLN A 67 -16.59 -2.60 -6.55
N ILE A 68 -15.96 -1.45 -6.80
CA ILE A 68 -14.80 -1.02 -6.05
C ILE A 68 -14.99 0.43 -5.60
N ARG A 69 -14.83 0.64 -4.29
CA ARG A 69 -14.86 1.97 -3.67
C ARG A 69 -13.59 2.21 -2.86
N VAL A 70 -13.05 3.41 -2.96
CA VAL A 70 -11.87 3.86 -2.20
C VAL A 70 -12.15 5.25 -1.65
N ALA A 71 -11.93 5.46 -0.36
CA ALA A 71 -12.26 6.69 0.34
C ALA A 71 -13.72 7.14 0.09
N GLY A 72 -14.65 6.18 -0.03
CA GLY A 72 -16.06 6.42 -0.32
C GLY A 72 -16.38 6.70 -1.80
N TYR A 73 -15.40 6.74 -2.69
CA TYR A 73 -15.58 7.04 -4.12
C TYR A 73 -15.46 5.81 -4.99
N ASP A 74 -16.31 5.72 -6.01
CA ASP A 74 -16.30 4.70 -7.03
C ASP A 74 -15.10 4.87 -7.97
N VAL A 75 -14.32 3.79 -8.21
CA VAL A 75 -13.09 3.82 -9.02
C VAL A 75 -13.33 4.01 -10.52
N TYR A 76 -14.54 3.78 -11.01
CA TYR A 76 -14.86 3.98 -12.43
C TYR A 76 -15.13 5.45 -12.77
N THR A 77 -15.73 6.18 -11.82
CA THR A 77 -16.31 7.50 -12.10
C THR A 77 -15.67 8.66 -11.35
N ARG A 78 -14.94 8.38 -10.26
CA ARG A 78 -14.43 9.41 -9.33
C ARG A 78 -12.93 9.30 -9.03
N THR A 79 -12.14 8.80 -9.97
CA THR A 79 -10.67 8.58 -9.82
C THR A 79 -9.91 9.82 -9.34
N GLU A 80 -10.24 11.01 -9.84
CA GLU A 80 -9.56 12.25 -9.42
C GLU A 80 -9.82 12.59 -7.94
N LYS A 81 -11.02 12.29 -7.41
CA LYS A 81 -11.31 12.45 -5.98
C LYS A 81 -10.56 11.43 -5.13
N ILE A 82 -10.41 10.20 -5.63
CA ILE A 82 -9.60 9.17 -4.97
C ILE A 82 -8.15 9.64 -4.88
N LYS A 83 -7.54 10.03 -6.00
CA LYS A 83 -6.14 10.49 -6.05
C LYS A 83 -5.82 11.63 -5.08
N GLN A 84 -6.79 12.52 -4.83
CA GLN A 84 -6.62 13.62 -3.86
C GLN A 84 -6.63 13.16 -2.40
N ARG A 85 -7.12 11.95 -2.11
CA ARG A 85 -7.29 11.41 -0.75
C ARG A 85 -6.33 10.30 -0.40
N ILE A 86 -5.53 9.87 -1.37
CA ILE A 86 -4.57 8.78 -1.19
C ILE A 86 -3.14 9.26 -1.34
N GLY A 87 -2.23 8.60 -0.62
CA GLY A 87 -0.80 8.61 -0.92
C GLY A 87 -0.44 7.32 -1.66
N TYR A 88 0.56 7.35 -2.50
CA TYR A 88 1.05 6.16 -3.20
C TYR A 88 2.57 6.15 -3.27
N MET A 89 3.16 5.08 -2.79
CA MET A 89 4.56 4.76 -2.94
C MET A 89 4.67 3.50 -3.80
N SER A 90 5.17 3.66 -5.01
CA SER A 90 5.34 2.54 -5.95
C SER A 90 6.58 1.71 -5.63
N GLN A 91 6.61 0.45 -6.09
CA GLN A 91 7.75 -0.45 -5.96
C GLN A 91 9.03 0.12 -6.59
N ARG A 92 8.91 0.82 -7.72
CA ARG A 92 10.03 1.58 -8.29
C ARG A 92 10.15 2.90 -7.55
N PHE A 93 11.38 3.34 -7.33
CA PHE A 93 11.66 4.61 -6.68
C PHE A 93 10.88 5.75 -7.35
N SER A 94 10.09 6.49 -6.57
CA SER A 94 9.06 7.41 -7.07
C SER A 94 9.43 8.89 -6.95
N LEU A 95 10.56 9.22 -6.32
CA LEU A 95 11.05 10.61 -6.25
C LEU A 95 11.92 10.95 -7.47
N TYR A 96 11.97 12.22 -7.81
CA TYR A 96 12.87 12.73 -8.85
C TYR A 96 14.29 12.73 -8.34
N GLU A 97 15.14 11.91 -8.94
CA GLU A 97 16.51 11.67 -8.47
C GLU A 97 17.44 12.87 -8.70
N ASP A 98 17.15 13.68 -9.69
CA ASP A 98 17.85 14.91 -10.08
C ASP A 98 17.44 16.16 -9.27
N LEU A 99 16.38 16.06 -8.50
CA LEU A 99 15.92 17.12 -7.61
C LEU A 99 16.45 16.93 -6.20
N THR A 100 16.54 18.04 -5.44
CA THR A 100 16.83 17.99 -4.02
C THR A 100 15.67 17.40 -3.21
N VAL A 101 15.93 17.05 -1.96
CA VAL A 101 14.91 16.61 -1.02
C VAL A 101 13.79 17.65 -0.93
N TRP A 102 14.14 18.94 -0.73
CA TRP A 102 13.16 20.03 -0.65
C TRP A 102 12.36 20.20 -1.93
N GLU A 103 12.99 20.13 -3.09
CA GLU A 103 12.31 20.27 -4.38
C GLU A 103 11.31 19.14 -4.60
N ASN A 104 11.62 17.90 -4.18
CA ASN A 104 10.66 16.80 -4.21
C ASN A 104 9.45 17.08 -3.30
N PHE A 105 9.65 17.51 -2.05
CA PHE A 105 8.53 17.88 -1.17
C PHE A 105 7.67 18.99 -1.77
N ARG A 106 8.30 20.02 -2.33
CA ARG A 106 7.62 21.13 -2.98
C ARG A 106 6.83 20.68 -4.22
N PHE A 107 7.42 19.83 -5.05
CA PHE A 107 6.78 19.31 -6.26
C PHE A 107 5.53 18.49 -5.92
N PHE A 108 5.69 17.47 -5.08
CA PHE A 108 4.57 16.61 -4.71
C PHE A 108 3.51 17.34 -3.89
N GLY A 109 3.90 18.20 -2.96
CA GLY A 109 2.95 19.05 -2.24
C GLY A 109 2.15 19.98 -3.18
N GLY A 110 2.78 20.47 -4.25
CA GLY A 110 2.14 21.24 -5.31
C GLY A 110 1.08 20.46 -6.08
N ILE A 111 1.32 19.18 -6.38
CA ILE A 111 0.33 18.27 -7.01
C ILE A 111 -0.96 18.21 -6.17
N TYR A 112 -0.82 18.15 -4.83
CA TYR A 112 -1.94 18.14 -3.90
C TYR A 112 -2.45 19.55 -3.55
N ARG A 113 -2.02 20.59 -4.29
CA ARG A 113 -2.44 22.01 -4.12
C ARG A 113 -2.21 22.55 -2.70
N MET A 114 -1.18 22.06 -2.03
CA MET A 114 -0.81 22.56 -0.70
C MET A 114 -0.17 23.95 -0.82
N LYS A 115 -0.39 24.81 0.18
CA LYS A 115 0.30 26.09 0.28
C LYS A 115 1.79 25.88 0.58
N SER A 116 2.67 26.66 -0.05
CA SER A 116 4.14 26.50 0.10
C SER A 116 4.60 26.55 1.57
N ALA A 117 4.03 27.43 2.39
CA ALA A 117 4.33 27.50 3.81
C ALA A 117 4.01 26.19 4.56
N LEU A 118 2.86 25.56 4.25
CA LEU A 118 2.47 24.28 4.84
C LEU A 118 3.35 23.13 4.36
N ILE A 119 3.77 23.15 3.08
CA ILE A 119 4.73 22.17 2.55
C ILE A 119 6.03 22.26 3.34
N ARG A 120 6.57 23.49 3.52
CA ARG A 120 7.81 23.70 4.25
C ARG A 120 7.72 23.23 5.69
N GLU A 121 6.67 23.65 6.41
CA GLU A 121 6.42 23.24 7.79
C GLU A 121 6.40 21.71 7.94
N ARG A 122 5.63 21.02 7.08
CA ARG A 122 5.52 19.56 7.16
C ARG A 122 6.79 18.84 6.74
N ALA A 123 7.48 19.33 5.71
CA ALA A 123 8.76 18.78 5.29
C ALA A 123 9.80 18.89 6.42
N ASP A 124 9.95 20.06 7.04
CA ASP A 124 10.88 20.27 8.15
C ASP A 124 10.53 19.37 9.35
N GLN A 125 9.25 19.21 9.69
CA GLN A 125 8.79 18.27 10.72
C GLN A 125 9.17 16.81 10.39
N MET A 126 8.95 16.36 9.15
CA MET A 126 9.26 14.99 8.71
C MET A 126 10.76 14.73 8.68
N LEU A 127 11.54 15.66 8.11
CA LEU A 127 13.00 15.58 8.07
C LEU A 127 13.61 15.61 9.47
N GLY A 128 13.07 16.45 10.36
CA GLY A 128 13.49 16.51 11.77
C GLY A 128 13.24 15.20 12.52
N ARG A 129 12.09 14.55 12.31
CA ARG A 129 11.80 13.21 12.88
C ARG A 129 12.75 12.13 12.37
N LEU A 130 13.16 12.22 11.11
CA LEU A 130 14.13 11.30 10.52
C LEU A 130 15.58 11.61 10.94
N GLY A 131 15.83 12.76 11.59
CA GLY A 131 17.18 13.21 11.95
C GLY A 131 18.03 13.59 10.75
N ILE A 132 17.43 14.08 9.67
CA ILE A 132 18.09 14.40 8.39
C ILE A 132 17.69 15.79 7.85
N LEU A 133 17.37 16.72 8.73
CA LEU A 133 16.95 18.08 8.33
C LEU A 133 18.04 18.80 7.52
N GLU A 134 19.30 18.53 7.82
CA GLU A 134 20.47 19.06 7.12
C GLU A 134 20.58 18.57 5.67
N LEU A 135 19.91 17.47 5.31
CA LEU A 135 19.89 16.93 3.95
C LEU A 135 18.83 17.58 3.05
N SER A 136 18.12 18.62 3.52
CA SER A 136 17.05 19.29 2.77
C SER A 136 17.47 19.72 1.36
N ASP A 137 18.68 20.21 1.19
CA ASP A 137 19.24 20.68 -0.08
C ASP A 137 20.09 19.62 -0.81
N ALA A 138 20.20 18.40 -0.26
CA ALA A 138 20.90 17.31 -0.90
C ALA A 138 20.08 16.75 -2.07
N VAL A 139 20.73 16.44 -3.19
CA VAL A 139 20.12 15.79 -4.35
C VAL A 139 19.80 14.34 -4.01
N ILE A 140 18.59 13.89 -4.34
CA ILE A 140 18.11 12.55 -4.00
C ILE A 140 19.06 11.44 -4.47
N ALA A 141 19.62 11.54 -5.68
CA ALA A 141 20.55 10.53 -6.21
C ALA A 141 21.81 10.33 -5.33
N SER A 142 22.22 11.33 -4.56
CA SER A 142 23.40 11.25 -3.68
C SER A 142 23.13 10.54 -2.36
N LEU A 143 21.88 10.26 -2.02
CA LEU A 143 21.48 9.71 -0.73
C LEU A 143 21.49 8.18 -0.72
N PRO A 144 21.81 7.56 0.43
CA PRO A 144 21.72 6.11 0.60
C PRO A 144 20.30 5.58 0.31
N PRO A 145 20.16 4.36 -0.23
CA PRO A 145 18.85 3.78 -0.58
C PRO A 145 17.82 3.80 0.57
N GLY A 146 18.22 3.46 1.80
CA GLY A 146 17.32 3.48 2.96
C GLY A 146 16.79 4.88 3.31
N ILE A 147 17.61 5.94 3.14
CA ILE A 147 17.17 7.33 3.31
C ILE A 147 16.19 7.71 2.22
N ARG A 148 16.51 7.38 0.96
CA ARG A 148 15.60 7.64 -0.18
C ARG A 148 14.24 6.98 0.03
N GLN A 149 14.20 5.75 0.55
CA GLN A 149 12.96 5.02 0.84
C GLN A 149 12.09 5.73 1.89
N LYS A 150 12.72 6.17 3.00
CA LYS A 150 12.02 6.93 4.05
C LYS A 150 11.49 8.27 3.53
N LEU A 151 12.24 8.96 2.67
CA LEU A 151 11.81 10.19 2.02
C LEU A 151 10.62 9.94 1.08
N ALA A 152 10.63 8.86 0.29
CA ALA A 152 9.52 8.50 -0.59
C ALA A 152 8.22 8.27 0.20
N PHE A 153 8.30 7.57 1.34
CA PHE A 153 7.17 7.40 2.24
C PHE A 153 6.70 8.74 2.83
N SER A 154 7.63 9.57 3.32
CA SER A 154 7.30 10.89 3.88
C SER A 154 6.57 11.79 2.86
N VAL A 155 7.03 11.79 1.62
CA VAL A 155 6.37 12.51 0.53
C VAL A 155 4.98 11.93 0.23
N ALA A 156 4.83 10.61 0.25
CA ALA A 156 3.54 9.96 0.01
C ALA A 156 2.47 10.34 1.07
N ILE A 157 2.87 10.64 2.31
CA ILE A 157 1.96 11.05 3.39
C ILE A 157 1.95 12.56 3.66
N LEU A 158 2.70 13.36 2.92
CA LEU A 158 2.87 14.81 3.13
C LEU A 158 1.56 15.58 3.24
N HIS A 159 0.59 15.25 2.37
CA HIS A 159 -0.71 15.91 2.32
C HIS A 159 -1.73 15.37 3.33
N LYS A 160 -1.33 14.42 4.20
CA LYS A 160 -2.18 13.71 5.19
C LYS A 160 -3.35 12.99 4.50
N PRO A 161 -3.06 11.99 3.66
CA PRO A 161 -4.09 11.21 2.97
C PRO A 161 -4.95 10.41 3.96
N GLU A 162 -6.16 10.02 3.53
CA GLU A 162 -6.98 9.06 4.28
C GLU A 162 -6.40 7.65 4.21
N ILE A 163 -5.78 7.31 3.07
CA ILE A 163 -5.19 6.00 2.81
C ILE A 163 -3.82 6.19 2.16
N VAL A 164 -2.81 5.46 2.60
CA VAL A 164 -1.54 5.33 1.89
C VAL A 164 -1.37 3.92 1.35
N PHE A 165 -1.08 3.82 0.06
CA PHE A 165 -0.75 2.57 -0.61
C PHE A 165 0.76 2.45 -0.75
N LEU A 166 1.31 1.33 -0.29
CA LEU A 166 2.74 1.03 -0.29
C LEU A 166 2.97 -0.27 -1.08
N ASP A 167 3.59 -0.16 -2.24
CA ASP A 167 3.82 -1.32 -3.11
C ASP A 167 5.24 -1.86 -2.91
N GLU A 168 5.36 -2.93 -2.12
CA GLU A 168 6.63 -3.59 -1.71
C GLU A 168 7.66 -2.59 -1.14
N PRO A 169 7.28 -1.78 -0.13
CA PRO A 169 8.08 -0.62 0.29
C PRO A 169 9.42 -0.98 0.93
N THR A 170 9.60 -2.21 1.37
CA THR A 170 10.79 -2.71 2.07
C THR A 170 11.64 -3.61 1.19
N GLY A 171 11.32 -3.70 -0.09
CA GLY A 171 12.07 -4.50 -1.06
C GLY A 171 13.52 -4.04 -1.20
N GLY A 172 14.48 -4.95 -0.99
CA GLY A 172 15.90 -4.68 -1.19
C GLY A 172 16.60 -3.83 -0.12
N VAL A 173 15.94 -3.56 1.03
CA VAL A 173 16.57 -2.86 2.17
C VAL A 173 17.04 -3.86 3.23
N ASP A 174 18.06 -3.45 3.98
CA ASP A 174 18.59 -4.23 5.10
C ASP A 174 17.57 -4.37 6.24
N PRO A 175 17.74 -5.37 7.16
CA PRO A 175 16.78 -5.61 8.22
C PRO A 175 16.58 -4.43 9.20
N VAL A 176 17.61 -3.62 9.45
CA VAL A 176 17.51 -2.47 10.35
C VAL A 176 16.66 -1.38 9.72
N THR A 177 16.95 -1.05 8.45
CA THR A 177 16.15 -0.09 7.67
C THR A 177 14.70 -0.56 7.52
N ARG A 178 14.46 -1.86 7.31
CA ARG A 178 13.11 -2.45 7.26
C ARG A 178 12.35 -2.21 8.55
N ARG A 179 12.95 -2.49 9.70
CA ARG A 179 12.33 -2.27 11.00
C ARG A 179 11.96 -0.79 11.21
N GLN A 180 12.89 0.12 10.91
CA GLN A 180 12.64 1.56 11.02
C GLN A 180 11.53 2.03 10.08
N PHE A 181 11.40 1.42 8.91
CA PHE A 181 10.32 1.73 7.98
C PHE A 181 8.95 1.29 8.55
N TRP A 182 8.87 0.13 9.19
CA TRP A 182 7.66 -0.32 9.86
C TRP A 182 7.29 0.57 11.06
N GLU A 183 8.26 1.08 11.79
CA GLU A 183 8.04 2.09 12.85
C GLU A 183 7.35 3.35 12.26
N MET A 184 7.81 3.83 11.11
CA MET A 184 7.16 4.95 10.40
C MET A 184 5.73 4.62 9.96
N ILE A 185 5.47 3.39 9.51
CA ILE A 185 4.11 2.92 9.16
C ILE A 185 3.20 2.97 10.40
N TYR A 186 3.66 2.48 11.54
CA TYR A 186 2.90 2.52 12.80
C TYR A 186 2.61 3.95 13.24
N GLU A 187 3.60 4.84 13.16
CA GLU A 187 3.41 6.26 13.46
C GLU A 187 2.35 6.89 12.54
N ALA A 188 2.40 6.62 11.25
CA ALA A 188 1.40 7.12 10.30
C ALA A 188 -0.01 6.59 10.63
N ALA A 189 -0.14 5.29 10.90
CA ALA A 189 -1.41 4.66 11.29
C ALA A 189 -1.95 5.25 12.61
N ALA A 190 -1.09 5.52 13.59
CA ALA A 190 -1.47 6.16 14.86
C ALA A 190 -2.04 7.58 14.66
N THR A 191 -1.72 8.26 13.56
CA THR A 191 -2.35 9.55 13.19
C THR A 191 -3.72 9.40 12.51
N GLY A 192 -4.20 8.18 12.29
CA GLY A 192 -5.47 7.85 11.63
C GLY A 192 -5.38 7.61 10.13
N ILE A 193 -4.16 7.54 9.55
CA ILE A 193 -3.96 7.14 8.15
C ILE A 193 -4.16 5.63 8.04
N THR A 194 -5.00 5.19 7.12
CA THR A 194 -5.12 3.77 6.77
C THR A 194 -3.94 3.38 5.89
N VAL A 195 -3.29 2.25 6.18
CA VAL A 195 -2.14 1.78 5.42
C VAL A 195 -2.50 0.50 4.68
N PHE A 196 -2.34 0.51 3.36
CA PHE A 196 -2.45 -0.67 2.52
C PHE A 196 -1.06 -1.01 2.00
N VAL A 197 -0.48 -2.11 2.45
CA VAL A 197 0.89 -2.50 2.09
C VAL A 197 0.91 -3.83 1.35
N THR A 198 1.59 -3.89 0.19
CA THR A 198 1.90 -5.17 -0.45
C THR A 198 3.29 -5.63 -0.05
N THR A 199 3.45 -6.92 0.10
CA THR A 199 4.75 -7.54 0.34
C THR A 199 4.77 -8.99 -0.15
N HIS A 200 5.94 -9.48 -0.47
CA HIS A 200 6.21 -10.91 -0.67
C HIS A 200 6.98 -11.52 0.52
N TYR A 201 7.31 -10.71 1.54
CA TYR A 201 7.94 -11.17 2.77
C TYR A 201 6.85 -11.59 3.77
N MET A 202 6.77 -12.90 4.05
CA MET A 202 5.71 -13.43 4.91
C MET A 202 5.87 -13.06 6.38
N ASP A 203 7.08 -12.73 6.84
CA ASP A 203 7.36 -12.20 8.17
C ASP A 203 6.76 -10.80 8.39
N GLU A 204 6.62 -10.00 7.33
CA GLU A 204 5.98 -8.69 7.42
C GLU A 204 4.47 -8.76 7.69
N ALA A 205 3.85 -9.90 7.43
CA ALA A 205 2.45 -10.13 7.79
C ALA A 205 2.16 -9.91 9.27
N GLU A 206 3.12 -10.28 10.13
CA GLU A 206 3.00 -10.14 11.59
C GLU A 206 2.88 -8.67 12.05
N TYR A 207 3.24 -7.72 11.19
CA TYR A 207 3.14 -6.29 11.46
C TYR A 207 1.79 -5.68 11.07
N CYS A 208 0.93 -6.45 10.40
CA CYS A 208 -0.38 -5.98 9.92
C CYS A 208 -1.50 -6.35 10.89
N ASN A 209 -2.56 -5.53 10.94
CA ASN A 209 -3.76 -5.86 11.70
C ASN A 209 -4.52 -7.04 11.05
N ARG A 210 -4.69 -7.01 9.74
CA ARG A 210 -5.23 -8.08 8.92
C ARG A 210 -4.42 -8.25 7.66
N VAL A 211 -4.44 -9.45 7.12
CA VAL A 211 -3.72 -9.78 5.90
C VAL A 211 -4.59 -10.56 4.94
N SER A 212 -4.41 -10.31 3.67
CA SER A 212 -4.94 -11.08 2.56
C SER A 212 -3.80 -11.81 1.87
N ILE A 213 -3.90 -13.11 1.69
CA ILE A 213 -2.92 -13.93 0.98
C ILE A 213 -3.43 -14.19 -0.43
N MET A 214 -2.67 -13.70 -1.41
CA MET A 214 -2.95 -13.89 -2.83
C MET A 214 -2.12 -15.02 -3.43
N VAL A 215 -2.80 -15.88 -4.17
CA VAL A 215 -2.20 -16.90 -5.04
C VAL A 215 -2.91 -16.84 -6.39
N ASP A 216 -2.16 -16.77 -7.50
CA ASP A 216 -2.66 -16.81 -8.87
C ASP A 216 -3.87 -15.89 -9.15
N GLY A 217 -3.78 -14.66 -8.67
CA GLY A 217 -4.80 -13.64 -8.89
C GLY A 217 -6.04 -13.75 -8.00
N LYS A 218 -6.07 -14.67 -7.02
CA LYS A 218 -7.18 -14.89 -6.08
C LYS A 218 -6.76 -14.62 -4.64
N ILE A 219 -7.72 -14.24 -3.80
CA ILE A 219 -7.54 -14.22 -2.35
C ILE A 219 -7.88 -15.60 -1.81
N GLU A 220 -6.88 -16.32 -1.30
CA GLU A 220 -7.03 -17.65 -0.74
C GLU A 220 -7.33 -17.63 0.77
N ALA A 221 -6.88 -16.58 1.45
CA ALA A 221 -7.15 -16.38 2.87
C ALA A 221 -7.14 -14.90 3.23
N LEU A 222 -7.97 -14.50 4.19
CA LEU A 222 -8.05 -13.14 4.70
C LEU A 222 -8.49 -13.18 6.16
N ASP A 223 -7.60 -12.80 7.07
CA ASP A 223 -7.87 -12.64 8.51
C ASP A 223 -6.69 -11.96 9.21
N THR A 224 -6.71 -11.90 10.55
CA THR A 224 -5.54 -11.53 11.33
C THR A 224 -4.45 -12.60 11.20
N PRO A 225 -3.15 -12.25 11.30
CA PRO A 225 -2.05 -13.21 11.22
C PRO A 225 -2.21 -14.35 12.25
N GLU A 226 -2.65 -14.02 13.46
CA GLU A 226 -2.87 -14.99 14.51
C GLU A 226 -3.96 -16.01 14.16
N GLN A 227 -5.11 -15.52 13.62
CA GLN A 227 -6.22 -16.39 13.23
C GLN A 227 -5.85 -17.28 12.05
N LEU A 228 -5.10 -16.76 11.07
CA LEU A 228 -4.60 -17.56 9.94
C LEU A 228 -3.67 -18.68 10.42
N LYS A 229 -2.73 -18.39 11.30
CA LYS A 229 -1.85 -19.42 11.88
C LYS A 229 -2.67 -20.52 12.58
N LYS A 230 -3.69 -20.15 13.32
CA LYS A 230 -4.61 -21.12 13.97
C LYS A 230 -5.39 -21.95 12.95
N THR A 231 -6.04 -21.30 11.98
CA THR A 231 -6.89 -21.95 10.96
C THR A 231 -6.10 -22.97 10.14
N TYR A 232 -4.87 -22.63 9.78
CA TYR A 232 -4.02 -23.52 8.97
C TYR A 232 -3.09 -24.39 9.80
N ASN A 233 -3.21 -24.40 11.15
CA ASN A 233 -2.32 -25.13 12.06
C ASN A 233 -0.84 -24.95 11.71
N ALA A 234 -0.41 -23.69 11.65
CA ALA A 234 0.90 -23.25 11.19
C ALA A 234 1.65 -22.48 12.29
N GLY A 235 2.97 -22.65 12.34
CA GLY A 235 3.83 -21.95 13.31
C GLY A 235 4.19 -20.53 12.89
N SER A 236 4.11 -20.23 11.59
CA SER A 236 4.47 -18.94 11.00
C SER A 236 3.57 -18.58 9.83
N MET A 237 3.56 -17.30 9.43
CA MET A 237 2.87 -16.87 8.22
C MET A 237 3.48 -17.46 6.93
N ASN A 238 4.78 -17.78 6.96
CA ASN A 238 5.43 -18.50 5.87
C ASN A 238 4.86 -19.93 5.71
N ASP A 239 4.60 -20.64 6.81
CA ASP A 239 3.98 -21.97 6.75
C ASP A 239 2.53 -21.89 6.25
N VAL A 240 1.77 -20.86 6.63
CA VAL A 240 0.42 -20.60 6.09
C VAL A 240 0.50 -20.46 4.57
N PHE A 241 1.39 -19.60 4.08
CA PHE A 241 1.56 -19.36 2.66
C PHE A 241 1.94 -20.64 1.88
N LEU A 242 2.89 -21.42 2.39
CA LEU A 242 3.32 -22.67 1.77
C LEU A 242 2.19 -23.70 1.68
N LYS A 243 1.33 -23.80 2.72
CA LYS A 243 0.16 -24.69 2.69
C LYS A 243 -0.86 -24.27 1.64
N LEU A 244 -1.11 -22.97 1.51
CA LEU A 244 -2.04 -22.42 0.51
C LEU A 244 -1.51 -22.60 -0.92
N ALA A 245 -0.22 -22.33 -1.15
CA ALA A 245 0.40 -22.49 -2.47
C ALA A 245 0.37 -23.95 -2.95
N ARG A 246 0.69 -24.91 -2.08
CA ARG A 246 0.63 -26.35 -2.42
C ARG A 246 -0.78 -26.83 -2.74
N ARG A 247 -1.78 -26.38 -1.97
CA ARG A 247 -3.18 -26.73 -2.23
C ARG A 247 -3.64 -26.28 -3.62
N ASN A 248 -3.22 -25.08 -4.05
CA ASN A 248 -3.56 -24.59 -5.39
C ASN A 248 -2.86 -25.39 -6.49
N GLU A 249 -1.60 -25.80 -6.30
CA GLU A 249 -0.90 -26.65 -7.27
C GLU A 249 -1.55 -28.03 -7.43
N GLU A 250 -2.10 -28.61 -6.36
CA GLU A 250 -2.85 -29.87 -6.41
C GLU A 250 -4.16 -29.73 -7.16
N GLN A 251 -4.93 -28.65 -6.89
CA GLN A 251 -6.19 -28.36 -7.58
C GLN A 251 -6.05 -28.06 -9.08
N MET A 252 -4.88 -27.59 -9.52
CA MET A 252 -4.61 -27.34 -10.95
C MET A 252 -4.17 -28.59 -11.71
N LYS A 253 -3.85 -29.70 -11.02
CA LYS A 253 -3.46 -30.97 -11.61
C LYS A 253 -4.63 -31.97 -11.76
N GLU A 254 -5.75 -31.71 -11.12
CA GLU A 254 -7.03 -32.41 -11.27
C GLU A 254 -7.89 -31.76 -12.36
#